data_7c5f6e734accc3b237fb6a9cac2ffc92
#
_entry.id   7c5f6e734accc3b237fb6a9cac2ffc92
#
_cell.length_a   1.000
_cell.length_b   1.000
_cell.length_c   1.000
_cell.angle_alpha   90.00
_cell.angle_beta   90.00
_cell.angle_gamma   90.00
#
_symmetry.space_group_name_H-M   'P 1'
#
loop_
_entity.id
_entity.type
_entity.pdbx_description
1 polymer ?
#
loop_
_entity_poly.entity_id
_entity_poly.type
_entity_poly.pdbx_seq_one_letter_code
_entity_poly.pdbx_strand_id
1 'polypeptide(L)'
;MEKKDPTNKPLKKGKTLLLFDIDGTLTEARKIIKDNMMECLKKASSFENIDLATIGGSDLPKALEQLQSSIDLFKFVFTENGLVYLDEKKELHKVNRIVNYLGYDKLKEFINFCLKYIADLDIPVKTGTFIELRTGLLNVSPIGRNCSQEERGAFDVYNKEHHILEKFREILVQKFGEKYGLEISIGGQISFDVYPNGWDKRYCLQFIEKLYDNIIFFGDKGYYGGNDYQIITNDKITKGIKVKNPEDTIELIHKTIEEIMNIK
;
A
#
# COMPACT_ATOMS: atom_id res chain seq x y z
N MET A 1 -26.98 18.95 4.20
CA MET A 1 -26.41 18.00 5.17
C MET A 1 -25.02 17.67 4.69
N GLU A 2 -24.00 18.22 5.32
CA GLU A 2 -22.61 17.81 5.10
C GLU A 2 -22.51 16.32 5.43
N LYS A 3 -22.10 15.51 4.44
CA LYS A 3 -21.74 14.11 4.71
C LYS A 3 -20.56 14.16 5.68
N LYS A 4 -20.78 13.78 6.95
CA LYS A 4 -19.70 13.58 7.91
C LYS A 4 -18.68 12.65 7.25
N ASP A 5 -17.46 13.10 7.16
CA ASP A 5 -16.34 12.27 6.70
C ASP A 5 -16.28 11.04 7.62
N PRO A 6 -16.51 9.82 7.12
CA PRO A 6 -16.59 8.63 7.97
C PRO A 6 -15.28 8.35 8.74
N THR A 7 -14.21 9.03 8.38
CA THR A 7 -12.85 8.83 8.88
C THR A 7 -12.35 9.91 9.84
N ASN A 8 -13.23 10.78 10.34
CA ASN A 8 -12.88 11.77 11.36
C ASN A 8 -13.77 11.56 12.59
N LYS A 9 -13.57 10.45 13.28
CA LYS A 9 -14.27 10.11 14.50
C LYS A 9 -13.59 10.78 15.70
N PRO A 10 -14.32 11.09 16.78
CA PRO A 10 -13.69 11.58 18.00
C PRO A 10 -12.75 10.51 18.56
N LEU A 11 -11.56 10.95 18.98
CA LEU A 11 -10.60 10.09 19.65
C LEU A 11 -11.15 9.67 21.02
N LYS A 12 -10.93 8.40 21.37
CA LYS A 12 -11.29 7.82 22.67
C LYS A 12 -10.08 7.83 23.59
N LYS A 13 -10.31 7.91 24.90
CA LYS A 13 -9.27 7.68 25.88
C LYS A 13 -8.87 6.20 25.83
N GLY A 14 -7.57 5.93 25.66
CA GLY A 14 -7.06 4.56 25.53
C GLY A 14 -5.85 4.46 24.64
N LYS A 15 -5.58 3.24 24.19
CA LYS A 15 -4.40 2.93 23.39
C LYS A 15 -4.59 3.33 21.93
N THR A 16 -3.65 4.07 21.40
CA THR A 16 -3.67 4.62 20.03
C THR A 16 -2.55 4.03 19.18
N LEU A 17 -2.88 3.56 18.00
CA LEU A 17 -1.92 3.17 16.98
C LEU A 17 -1.79 4.29 15.94
N LEU A 18 -0.57 4.77 15.73
CA LEU A 18 -0.22 5.57 14.55
C LEU A 18 0.28 4.61 13.47
N LEU A 19 -0.49 4.47 12.41
CA LEU A 19 -0.21 3.57 11.28
C LEU A 19 0.20 4.40 10.07
N PHE A 20 1.37 4.13 9.52
CA PHE A 20 1.97 4.92 8.45
C PHE A 20 2.16 4.14 7.17
N ASP A 21 1.84 4.75 6.01
CA ASP A 21 2.46 4.37 4.76
C ASP A 21 3.97 4.68 4.80
N ILE A 22 4.76 4.05 3.90
CA ILE A 22 6.21 4.23 3.86
C ILE A 22 6.60 5.27 2.80
N ASP A 23 6.34 4.97 1.53
CA ASP A 23 6.77 5.77 0.38
C ASP A 23 5.94 7.07 0.25
N GLY A 24 6.58 8.23 0.35
CA GLY A 24 5.91 9.54 0.31
C GLY A 24 5.33 9.99 1.66
N THR A 25 5.37 9.13 2.68
CA THR A 25 4.84 9.37 4.03
C THR A 25 5.95 9.40 5.07
N LEU A 26 6.62 8.28 5.35
CA LEU A 26 7.78 8.23 6.26
C LEU A 26 9.09 8.54 5.56
N THR A 27 9.19 8.18 4.29
CA THR A 27 10.37 8.39 3.45
C THR A 27 9.95 9.07 2.15
N GLU A 28 10.88 9.76 1.48
CA GLU A 28 10.71 10.01 0.06
C GLU A 28 10.63 8.67 -0.67
N ALA A 29 9.87 8.63 -1.77
CA ALA A 29 9.63 7.38 -2.49
C ALA A 29 10.94 6.61 -2.80
N ARG A 30 11.03 5.40 -2.28
CA ARG A 30 12.17 4.47 -2.42
C ARG A 30 13.48 4.93 -1.79
N LYS A 31 13.45 5.97 -0.94
CA LYS A 31 14.64 6.44 -0.22
C LYS A 31 14.65 5.94 1.23
N ILE A 32 15.80 6.06 1.86
CA ILE A 32 16.01 5.75 3.27
C ILE A 32 15.36 6.84 4.14
N ILE A 33 14.85 6.44 5.29
CA ILE A 33 14.29 7.34 6.29
C ILE A 33 15.35 8.36 6.77
N LYS A 34 14.93 9.63 6.91
CA LYS A 34 15.82 10.70 7.37
C LYS A 34 15.86 10.78 8.89
N ASP A 35 16.96 11.33 9.43
CA ASP A 35 17.18 11.47 10.87
C ASP A 35 16.08 12.25 11.59
N ASN A 36 15.59 13.34 11.00
CA ASN A 36 14.52 14.15 11.58
C ASN A 36 13.20 13.37 11.73
N MET A 37 12.89 12.49 10.78
CA MET A 37 11.73 11.59 10.90
C MET A 37 11.97 10.54 12.00
N MET A 38 13.17 9.95 12.07
CA MET A 38 13.51 8.99 13.13
C MET A 38 13.39 9.62 14.53
N GLU A 39 13.84 10.86 14.71
CA GLU A 39 13.69 11.60 15.96
C GLU A 39 12.22 11.84 16.32
N CYS A 40 11.41 12.23 15.33
CA CYS A 40 9.96 12.41 15.51
C CYS A 40 9.29 11.10 15.94
N LEU A 41 9.60 9.97 15.30
CA LEU A 41 9.06 8.66 15.64
C LEU A 41 9.52 8.18 17.03
N LYS A 42 10.78 8.39 17.40
CA LYS A 42 11.29 8.11 18.75
C LYS A 42 10.51 8.88 19.81
N LYS A 43 10.26 10.18 19.58
CA LYS A 43 9.43 10.99 20.47
C LYS A 43 8.00 10.47 20.55
N ALA A 44 7.38 10.12 19.42
CA ALA A 44 6.02 9.56 19.40
C ALA A 44 5.93 8.23 20.17
N SER A 45 6.90 7.32 19.99
CA SER A 45 6.94 6.02 20.67
C SER A 45 7.27 6.10 22.16
N SER A 46 7.71 7.25 22.67
CA SER A 46 8.00 7.44 24.10
C SER A 46 6.72 7.64 24.96
N PHE A 47 5.57 7.86 24.33
CA PHE A 47 4.30 7.96 25.04
C PHE A 47 3.71 6.56 25.25
N GLU A 48 3.41 6.21 26.51
CA GLU A 48 2.97 4.86 26.92
C GLU A 48 1.69 4.38 26.19
N ASN A 49 0.82 5.32 25.85
CA ASN A 49 -0.45 5.03 25.17
C ASN A 49 -0.39 5.13 23.64
N ILE A 50 0.79 5.32 23.05
CA ILE A 50 0.99 5.44 21.61
C ILE A 50 1.92 4.34 21.11
N ASP A 51 1.42 3.50 20.21
CA ASP A 51 2.22 2.55 19.45
C ASP A 51 2.34 2.98 17.99
N LEU A 52 3.40 2.55 17.31
CA LEU A 52 3.65 2.83 15.91
C LEU A 52 3.58 1.56 15.07
N ALA A 53 3.07 1.65 13.86
CA ALA A 53 3.13 0.59 12.85
C ALA A 53 3.29 1.17 11.45
N THR A 54 3.80 0.35 10.53
CA THR A 54 3.86 0.72 9.10
C THR A 54 3.07 -0.24 8.25
N ILE A 55 2.60 0.24 7.09
CA ILE A 55 1.95 -0.56 6.06
C ILE A 55 2.43 -0.12 4.68
N GLY A 56 3.01 -1.01 3.90
CA GLY A 56 3.49 -0.74 2.55
C GLY A 56 3.12 -1.84 1.55
N GLY A 57 3.09 -1.49 0.26
CA GLY A 57 2.90 -2.44 -0.83
C GLY A 57 4.20 -3.16 -1.25
N SER A 58 5.36 -2.67 -0.84
CA SER A 58 6.67 -3.28 -1.12
C SER A 58 6.88 -4.56 -0.30
N ASP A 59 7.85 -5.38 -0.72
CA ASP A 59 8.29 -6.55 0.03
C ASP A 59 9.08 -6.18 1.30
N LEU A 60 9.28 -7.15 2.18
CA LEU A 60 9.97 -6.95 3.45
C LEU A 60 11.42 -6.48 3.28
N PRO A 61 12.27 -7.06 2.40
CA PRO A 61 13.63 -6.57 2.21
C PRO A 61 13.69 -5.09 1.87
N LYS A 62 12.76 -4.61 1.03
CA LYS A 62 12.70 -3.19 0.64
C LYS A 62 12.26 -2.30 1.80
N ALA A 63 11.27 -2.72 2.57
CA ALA A 63 10.84 -1.99 3.77
C ALA A 63 11.97 -1.88 4.80
N LEU A 64 12.73 -2.97 5.03
CA LEU A 64 13.90 -2.96 5.91
C LEU A 64 14.99 -2.01 5.43
N GLU A 65 15.29 -2.00 4.14
CA GLU A 65 16.25 -1.07 3.53
C GLU A 65 15.85 0.40 3.78
N GLN A 66 14.55 0.73 3.63
CA GLN A 66 14.06 2.10 3.79
C GLN A 66 13.99 2.54 5.26
N LEU A 67 13.50 1.67 6.14
CA LEU A 67 13.27 1.99 7.55
C LEU A 67 14.53 1.91 8.41
N GLN A 68 15.56 1.15 8.00
CA GLN A 68 16.83 1.00 8.73
C GLN A 68 16.59 0.64 10.21
N SER A 69 17.34 1.26 11.13
CA SER A 69 17.20 1.06 12.57
C SER A 69 15.90 1.58 13.18
N SER A 70 15.11 2.37 12.44
CA SER A 70 13.79 2.82 12.93
C SER A 70 12.78 1.68 13.05
N ILE A 71 13.09 0.52 12.46
CA ILE A 71 12.20 -0.66 12.49
C ILE A 71 11.87 -1.09 13.93
N ASP A 72 12.79 -0.88 14.88
CA ASP A 72 12.61 -1.25 16.28
C ASP A 72 11.56 -0.39 17.02
N LEU A 73 11.21 0.76 16.46
CA LEU A 73 10.18 1.65 17.00
C LEU A 73 8.75 1.15 16.70
N PHE A 74 8.59 0.31 15.67
CA PHE A 74 7.27 -0.14 15.24
C PHE A 74 6.87 -1.45 15.90
N LYS A 75 5.64 -1.51 16.43
CA LYS A 75 5.03 -2.75 16.94
C LYS A 75 4.74 -3.74 15.81
N PHE A 76 4.31 -3.22 14.66
CA PHE A 76 4.06 -4.02 13.47
C PHE A 76 4.68 -3.35 12.25
N VAL A 77 5.27 -4.16 11.38
CA VAL A 77 5.77 -3.73 10.06
C VAL A 77 5.08 -4.57 9.01
N PHE A 78 3.98 -4.03 8.47
CA PHE A 78 3.21 -4.68 7.43
C PHE A 78 3.80 -4.37 6.05
N THR A 79 4.05 -5.40 5.28
CA THR A 79 4.55 -5.36 3.90
C THR A 79 3.64 -6.16 2.99
N GLU A 80 3.77 -6.01 1.67
CA GLU A 80 2.87 -6.65 0.71
C GLU A 80 1.38 -6.48 1.09
N ASN A 81 1.00 -5.25 1.45
CA ASN A 81 -0.36 -4.90 1.90
C ASN A 81 -0.84 -5.64 3.16
N GLY A 82 0.08 -6.11 4.01
CA GLY A 82 -0.21 -6.83 5.26
C GLY A 82 -0.24 -8.35 5.13
N LEU A 83 0.10 -8.90 3.97
CA LEU A 83 0.21 -10.35 3.76
C LEU A 83 1.50 -10.93 4.34
N VAL A 84 2.50 -10.09 4.50
CA VAL A 84 3.76 -10.38 5.17
C VAL A 84 3.99 -9.30 6.22
N TYR A 85 4.27 -9.66 7.47
CA TYR A 85 4.55 -8.67 8.49
C TYR A 85 5.50 -9.18 9.58
N LEU A 86 6.17 -8.24 10.24
CA LEU A 86 6.85 -8.45 11.51
C LEU A 86 5.94 -7.97 12.64
N ASP A 87 5.79 -8.78 13.68
CA ASP A 87 5.08 -8.41 14.89
C ASP A 87 5.96 -7.63 15.88
N GLU A 88 5.46 -7.39 17.09
CA GLU A 88 6.18 -6.66 18.14
C GLU A 88 7.48 -7.34 18.58
N LYS A 89 7.59 -8.67 18.43
CA LYS A 89 8.80 -9.45 18.70
C LYS A 89 9.72 -9.57 17.49
N LYS A 90 9.36 -8.92 16.38
CA LYS A 90 10.02 -9.04 15.07
C LYS A 90 9.97 -10.46 14.50
N GLU A 91 8.98 -11.25 14.92
CA GLU A 91 8.70 -12.56 14.32
C GLU A 91 8.02 -12.36 12.96
N LEU A 92 8.51 -13.10 11.97
CA LEU A 92 8.02 -13.01 10.59
C LEU A 92 6.75 -13.85 10.39
N HIS A 93 5.68 -13.19 9.99
CA HIS A 93 4.42 -13.82 9.62
C HIS A 93 4.16 -13.69 8.12
N LYS A 94 3.82 -14.83 7.47
CA LYS A 94 3.37 -14.89 6.07
C LYS A 94 1.97 -15.47 6.05
N VAL A 95 0.98 -14.63 5.87
CA VAL A 95 -0.42 -15.00 6.13
C VAL A 95 -1.02 -15.75 4.95
N ASN A 96 -0.79 -15.27 3.73
CA ASN A 96 -1.46 -15.83 2.55
C ASN A 96 -0.65 -15.63 1.28
N ARG A 97 -0.94 -16.44 0.27
CA ARG A 97 -0.33 -16.36 -1.06
C ARG A 97 -1.42 -16.36 -2.13
N ILE A 98 -1.28 -15.53 -3.17
CA ILE A 98 -2.25 -15.50 -4.27
C ILE A 98 -2.40 -16.86 -4.97
N VAL A 99 -1.32 -17.63 -5.01
CA VAL A 99 -1.34 -19.01 -5.55
C VAL A 99 -2.28 -19.92 -4.76
N ASN A 100 -2.31 -19.76 -3.42
CA ASN A 100 -3.20 -20.55 -2.57
C ASN A 100 -4.67 -20.10 -2.72
N TYR A 101 -4.89 -18.81 -2.95
CA TYR A 101 -6.23 -18.26 -3.17
C TYR A 101 -6.83 -18.72 -4.51
N LEU A 102 -6.07 -18.57 -5.60
CA LEU A 102 -6.54 -18.89 -6.96
C LEU A 102 -6.46 -20.39 -7.28
N GLY A 103 -5.45 -21.06 -6.80
CA GLY A 103 -5.02 -22.36 -7.32
C GLY A 103 -4.30 -22.23 -8.68
N TYR A 104 -3.51 -23.24 -9.04
CA TYR A 104 -2.67 -23.18 -10.22
C TYR A 104 -3.45 -23.10 -11.54
N ASP A 105 -4.64 -23.70 -11.62
CA ASP A 105 -5.42 -23.70 -12.87
C ASP A 105 -5.97 -22.32 -13.21
N LYS A 106 -6.56 -21.61 -12.24
CA LYS A 106 -7.06 -20.24 -12.45
C LYS A 106 -5.90 -19.27 -12.68
N LEU A 107 -4.80 -19.43 -11.94
CA LEU A 107 -3.59 -18.63 -12.11
C LEU A 107 -3.03 -18.79 -13.52
N LYS A 108 -2.91 -20.03 -14.02
CA LYS A 108 -2.47 -20.35 -15.38
C LYS A 108 -3.41 -19.75 -16.45
N GLU A 109 -4.74 -19.86 -16.25
CA GLU A 109 -5.72 -19.27 -17.18
C GLU A 109 -5.54 -17.74 -17.25
N PHE A 110 -5.40 -17.08 -16.10
CA PHE A 110 -5.17 -15.64 -16.01
C PHE A 110 -3.86 -15.23 -16.72
N ILE A 111 -2.75 -15.90 -16.38
CA ILE A 111 -1.43 -15.61 -16.96
C ILE A 111 -1.45 -15.82 -18.49
N ASN A 112 -2.00 -16.94 -18.97
CA ASN A 112 -2.08 -17.23 -20.40
C ASN A 112 -2.89 -16.17 -21.15
N PHE A 113 -3.99 -15.68 -20.54
CA PHE A 113 -4.77 -14.61 -21.13
C PHE A 113 -3.96 -13.31 -21.23
N CYS A 114 -3.28 -12.92 -20.14
CA CYS A 114 -2.43 -11.72 -20.15
C CYS A 114 -1.31 -11.80 -21.19
N LEU A 115 -0.62 -12.95 -21.30
CA LEU A 115 0.44 -13.14 -22.28
C LEU A 115 -0.07 -13.04 -23.73
N LYS A 116 -1.22 -13.66 -24.03
CA LYS A 116 -1.85 -13.55 -25.35
C LYS A 116 -2.22 -12.11 -25.67
N TYR A 117 -2.86 -11.43 -24.75
CA TYR A 117 -3.24 -10.02 -24.95
C TYR A 117 -2.01 -9.13 -25.18
N ILE A 118 -0.95 -9.29 -24.37
CA ILE A 118 0.29 -8.54 -24.53
C ILE A 118 0.98 -8.87 -25.85
N ALA A 119 0.94 -10.13 -26.31
CA ALA A 119 1.53 -10.51 -27.59
C ALA A 119 0.89 -9.77 -28.77
N ASP A 120 -0.44 -9.63 -28.73
CA ASP A 120 -1.23 -8.96 -29.79
C ASP A 120 -1.26 -7.43 -29.65
N LEU A 121 -0.81 -6.89 -28.50
CA LEU A 121 -0.84 -5.45 -28.24
C LEU A 121 0.22 -4.72 -29.06
N ASP A 122 -0.18 -3.77 -29.89
CA ASP A 122 0.72 -2.90 -30.64
C ASP A 122 1.13 -1.70 -29.77
N ILE A 123 2.35 -1.78 -29.24
CA ILE A 123 3.00 -0.72 -28.43
C ILE A 123 4.46 -0.55 -28.86
N PRO A 124 5.04 0.65 -28.70
CA PRO A 124 6.37 0.97 -29.27
C PRO A 124 7.50 0.07 -28.77
N VAL A 125 7.45 -0.39 -27.51
CA VAL A 125 8.53 -1.18 -26.88
C VAL A 125 7.97 -2.31 -26.04
N LYS A 126 8.60 -3.47 -26.09
CA LYS A 126 8.37 -4.63 -25.21
C LYS A 126 9.71 -5.19 -24.78
N THR A 127 9.98 -5.23 -23.46
CA THR A 127 11.32 -5.57 -22.92
C THR A 127 11.39 -6.90 -22.18
N GLY A 128 10.28 -7.40 -21.63
CA GLY A 128 10.28 -8.64 -20.86
C GLY A 128 9.93 -8.44 -19.39
N THR A 129 9.79 -9.57 -18.66
CA THR A 129 9.13 -9.65 -17.38
C THR A 129 7.77 -8.96 -17.42
N PHE A 130 6.89 -9.49 -18.27
CA PHE A 130 5.55 -8.95 -18.46
C PHE A 130 4.63 -9.27 -17.28
N ILE A 131 4.87 -10.39 -16.60
CA ILE A 131 4.09 -10.81 -15.43
C ILE A 131 5.07 -11.23 -14.33
N GLU A 132 4.97 -10.59 -13.18
CA GLU A 132 5.74 -10.91 -11.99
C GLU A 132 4.80 -11.45 -10.90
N LEU A 133 4.98 -12.72 -10.55
CA LEU A 133 4.25 -13.35 -9.44
C LEU A 133 4.94 -13.00 -8.13
N ARG A 134 4.23 -12.29 -7.26
CA ARG A 134 4.64 -11.99 -5.90
C ARG A 134 3.86 -12.83 -4.89
N THR A 135 4.13 -12.64 -3.61
CA THR A 135 3.43 -13.40 -2.56
C THR A 135 1.92 -13.16 -2.63
N GLY A 136 1.48 -11.93 -2.60
CA GLY A 136 0.07 -11.56 -2.51
C GLY A 136 -0.57 -11.05 -3.79
N LEU A 137 0.20 -10.87 -4.85
CA LEU A 137 -0.30 -10.26 -6.09
C LEU A 137 0.45 -10.73 -7.33
N LEU A 138 -0.14 -10.43 -8.49
CA LEU A 138 0.54 -10.45 -9.78
C LEU A 138 0.73 -9.00 -10.23
N ASN A 139 1.95 -8.62 -10.59
CA ASN A 139 2.19 -7.37 -11.29
C ASN A 139 2.24 -7.64 -12.80
N VAL A 140 1.41 -6.96 -13.58
CA VAL A 140 1.32 -7.12 -15.04
C VAL A 140 1.74 -5.83 -15.71
N SER A 141 2.76 -5.90 -16.58
CA SER A 141 3.32 -4.77 -17.30
C SER A 141 3.34 -5.05 -18.81
N PRO A 142 2.52 -4.35 -19.62
CA PRO A 142 2.51 -4.55 -21.08
C PRO A 142 3.86 -4.27 -21.75
N ILE A 143 4.59 -3.25 -21.30
CA ILE A 143 5.93 -2.92 -21.80
C ILE A 143 7.01 -3.86 -21.24
N GLY A 144 6.74 -4.47 -20.07
CA GLY A 144 7.71 -5.27 -19.33
C GLY A 144 8.47 -4.49 -18.27
N ARG A 145 8.82 -5.16 -17.18
CA ARG A 145 9.50 -4.54 -16.02
C ARG A 145 10.98 -4.29 -16.23
N ASN A 146 11.58 -4.92 -17.24
CA ASN A 146 13.00 -4.76 -17.58
C ASN A 146 13.27 -3.47 -18.39
N CYS A 147 12.25 -2.65 -18.65
CA CYS A 147 12.40 -1.39 -19.33
C CYS A 147 13.31 -0.42 -18.56
N SER A 148 14.09 0.37 -19.30
CA SER A 148 14.89 1.47 -18.77
C SER A 148 13.99 2.59 -18.21
N GLN A 149 14.59 3.54 -17.49
CA GLN A 149 13.86 4.70 -16.98
C GLN A 149 13.37 5.61 -18.13
N GLU A 150 14.10 5.68 -19.23
CA GLU A 150 13.72 6.43 -20.43
C GLU A 150 12.51 5.78 -21.12
N GLU A 151 12.56 4.46 -21.35
CA GLU A 151 11.46 3.69 -21.94
C GLU A 151 10.19 3.76 -21.07
N ARG A 152 10.35 3.73 -19.75
CA ARG A 152 9.26 3.91 -18.78
C ARG A 152 8.60 5.28 -18.94
N GLY A 153 9.39 6.34 -19.03
CA GLY A 153 8.90 7.71 -19.23
C GLY A 153 8.18 7.86 -20.58
N ALA A 154 8.76 7.31 -21.65
CA ALA A 154 8.15 7.32 -22.98
C ALA A 154 6.82 6.55 -23.01
N PHE A 155 6.75 5.38 -22.35
CA PHE A 155 5.52 4.63 -22.25
C PHE A 155 4.45 5.35 -21.43
N ASP A 156 4.80 6.04 -20.34
CA ASP A 156 3.85 6.83 -19.56
C ASP A 156 3.18 7.93 -20.40
N VAL A 157 3.95 8.62 -21.25
CA VAL A 157 3.42 9.59 -22.20
C VAL A 157 2.49 8.91 -23.21
N TYR A 158 2.95 7.81 -23.81
CA TYR A 158 2.16 7.03 -24.78
C TYR A 158 0.85 6.51 -24.16
N ASN A 159 0.90 5.99 -22.92
CA ASN A 159 -0.28 5.49 -22.22
C ASN A 159 -1.31 6.59 -21.95
N LYS A 160 -0.88 7.82 -21.63
CA LYS A 160 -1.78 8.97 -21.42
C LYS A 160 -2.60 9.31 -22.67
N GLU A 161 -2.04 9.09 -23.87
CA GLU A 161 -2.71 9.32 -25.13
C GLU A 161 -3.58 8.12 -25.57
N HIS A 162 -3.06 6.90 -25.42
CA HIS A 162 -3.67 5.70 -25.98
C HIS A 162 -4.48 4.87 -24.98
N HIS A 163 -4.39 5.16 -23.67
CA HIS A 163 -5.10 4.46 -22.58
C HIS A 163 -4.87 2.95 -22.56
N ILE A 164 -3.62 2.52 -22.76
CA ILE A 164 -3.26 1.09 -22.88
C ILE A 164 -3.54 0.33 -21.59
N LEU A 165 -3.09 0.89 -20.44
CA LEU A 165 -3.27 0.25 -19.13
C LEU A 165 -4.75 0.21 -18.73
N GLU A 166 -5.48 1.29 -18.97
CA GLU A 166 -6.89 1.42 -18.65
C GLU A 166 -7.74 0.41 -19.44
N LYS A 167 -7.56 0.35 -20.76
CA LYS A 167 -8.26 -0.59 -21.63
C LYS A 167 -7.97 -2.05 -21.26
N PHE A 168 -6.71 -2.38 -21.02
CA PHE A 168 -6.34 -3.73 -20.63
C PHE A 168 -6.90 -4.11 -19.25
N ARG A 169 -6.84 -3.18 -18.28
CA ARG A 169 -7.45 -3.35 -16.96
C ARG A 169 -8.96 -3.63 -17.07
N GLU A 170 -9.69 -2.86 -17.85
CA GLU A 170 -11.13 -3.03 -18.03
C GLU A 170 -11.47 -4.44 -18.54
N ILE A 171 -10.74 -4.93 -19.53
CA ILE A 171 -10.92 -6.29 -20.08
C ILE A 171 -10.66 -7.34 -18.99
N LEU A 172 -9.63 -7.16 -18.18
CA LEU A 172 -9.31 -8.09 -17.10
C LEU A 172 -10.37 -8.05 -15.99
N VAL A 173 -10.85 -6.86 -15.61
CA VAL A 173 -11.93 -6.71 -14.62
C VAL A 173 -13.20 -7.43 -15.10
N GLN A 174 -13.60 -7.22 -16.35
CA GLN A 174 -14.78 -7.87 -16.92
C GLN A 174 -14.64 -9.40 -16.96
N LYS A 175 -13.46 -9.91 -17.29
CA LYS A 175 -13.24 -11.34 -17.49
C LYS A 175 -12.96 -12.11 -16.20
N PHE A 176 -12.24 -11.51 -15.25
CA PHE A 176 -11.69 -12.19 -14.07
C PHE A 176 -12.08 -11.54 -12.75
N GLY A 177 -12.45 -10.27 -12.73
CA GLY A 177 -12.75 -9.51 -11.52
C GLY A 177 -13.75 -10.23 -10.63
N GLU A 178 -14.99 -10.33 -11.06
CA GLU A 178 -16.04 -11.03 -10.31
C GLU A 178 -15.82 -12.55 -10.29
N LYS A 179 -15.48 -13.14 -11.44
CA LYS A 179 -15.29 -14.58 -11.61
C LYS A 179 -14.28 -15.18 -10.63
N TYR A 180 -13.21 -14.46 -10.33
CA TYR A 180 -12.11 -14.93 -9.46
C TYR A 180 -11.98 -14.12 -8.17
N GLY A 181 -12.84 -13.14 -7.92
CA GLY A 181 -12.76 -12.28 -6.76
C GLY A 181 -11.48 -11.43 -6.76
N LEU A 182 -11.08 -10.89 -7.93
CA LEU A 182 -9.86 -10.14 -8.10
C LEU A 182 -10.12 -8.65 -8.24
N GLU A 183 -9.28 -7.86 -7.60
CA GLU A 183 -9.14 -6.44 -7.80
C GLU A 183 -7.93 -6.17 -8.69
N ILE A 184 -8.06 -5.23 -9.64
CA ILE A 184 -7.01 -4.85 -10.58
C ILE A 184 -6.85 -3.34 -10.49
N SER A 185 -5.72 -2.89 -9.98
CA SER A 185 -5.42 -1.47 -9.79
C SER A 185 -4.18 -1.05 -10.59
N ILE A 186 -4.26 0.10 -11.28
CA ILE A 186 -3.11 0.65 -11.97
C ILE A 186 -2.14 1.16 -10.92
N GLY A 187 -0.93 0.59 -10.90
CA GLY A 187 0.13 0.89 -9.96
C GLY A 187 1.35 1.51 -10.63
N GLY A 188 1.39 2.84 -10.71
CA GLY A 188 2.50 3.55 -11.36
C GLY A 188 2.35 3.69 -12.87
N GLN A 189 3.49 3.86 -13.59
CA GLN A 189 3.52 4.31 -14.99
C GLN A 189 3.35 3.19 -16.03
N ILE A 190 3.66 1.94 -15.68
CA ILE A 190 3.86 0.87 -16.68
C ILE A 190 3.11 -0.43 -16.37
N SER A 191 2.43 -0.51 -15.25
CA SER A 191 1.87 -1.78 -14.78
C SER A 191 0.62 -1.59 -13.96
N PHE A 192 -0.09 -2.69 -13.76
CA PHE A 192 -1.16 -2.81 -12.78
C PHE A 192 -0.92 -4.03 -11.88
N ASP A 193 -1.44 -3.94 -10.67
CA ASP A 193 -1.40 -4.98 -9.67
C ASP A 193 -2.74 -5.72 -9.63
N VAL A 194 -2.68 -7.04 -9.57
CA VAL A 194 -3.83 -7.94 -9.52
C VAL A 194 -3.77 -8.75 -8.24
N TYR A 195 -4.77 -8.60 -7.39
CA TYR A 195 -4.82 -9.23 -6.07
C TYR A 195 -6.26 -9.60 -5.69
N PRO A 196 -6.47 -10.54 -4.77
CA PRO A 196 -7.80 -10.87 -4.27
C PRO A 196 -8.49 -9.67 -3.63
N ASN A 197 -9.81 -9.58 -3.78
CA ASN A 197 -10.58 -8.52 -3.14
C ASN A 197 -10.29 -8.44 -1.64
N GLY A 198 -9.97 -7.22 -1.17
CA GLY A 198 -9.62 -6.97 0.22
C GLY A 198 -8.16 -7.24 0.59
N TRP A 199 -7.29 -7.64 -0.36
CA TRP A 199 -5.85 -7.78 -0.13
C TRP A 199 -5.09 -6.49 -0.47
N ASP A 200 -5.69 -5.37 -0.20
CA ASP A 200 -5.07 -4.05 -0.19
C ASP A 200 -4.61 -3.68 1.24
N LYS A 201 -4.17 -2.44 1.46
CA LYS A 201 -3.70 -1.99 2.77
C LYS A 201 -4.68 -2.21 3.92
N ARG A 202 -5.99 -2.37 3.66
CA ARG A 202 -6.98 -2.71 4.68
C ARG A 202 -6.75 -4.10 5.29
N TYR A 203 -6.04 -4.98 4.59
CA TYR A 203 -5.80 -6.34 5.07
C TYR A 203 -5.09 -6.39 6.43
N CYS A 204 -4.22 -5.43 6.73
CA CYS A 204 -3.54 -5.34 8.02
C CYS A 204 -4.50 -5.08 9.20
N LEU A 205 -5.66 -4.44 8.96
CA LEU A 205 -6.57 -4.04 10.03
C LEU A 205 -7.09 -5.22 10.86
N GLN A 206 -7.27 -6.40 10.26
CA GLN A 206 -7.71 -7.59 10.97
C GLN A 206 -6.79 -8.03 12.12
N PHE A 207 -5.51 -7.64 12.05
CA PHE A 207 -4.52 -8.00 13.09
C PHE A 207 -4.44 -6.96 14.21
N ILE A 208 -4.91 -5.74 13.97
CA ILE A 208 -4.71 -4.61 14.89
C ILE A 208 -6.02 -3.98 15.40
N GLU A 209 -7.14 -4.13 14.70
CA GLU A 209 -8.39 -3.43 15.01
C GLU A 209 -8.93 -3.70 16.44
N LYS A 210 -8.61 -4.86 17.03
CA LYS A 210 -9.04 -5.23 18.38
C LYS A 210 -8.04 -4.89 19.47
N LEU A 211 -6.85 -4.42 19.09
CA LEU A 211 -5.75 -4.13 20.02
C LEU A 211 -5.71 -2.65 20.45
N TYR A 212 -6.41 -1.78 19.70
CA TYR A 212 -6.34 -0.34 19.88
C TYR A 212 -7.73 0.30 19.92
N ASP A 213 -7.88 1.30 20.80
CA ASP A 213 -9.09 2.11 20.90
C ASP A 213 -9.18 3.13 19.76
N ASN A 214 -8.02 3.56 19.26
CA ASN A 214 -7.89 4.46 18.12
C ASN A 214 -6.83 3.93 17.14
N ILE A 215 -7.14 4.00 15.85
CA ILE A 215 -6.18 3.78 14.78
C ILE A 215 -6.18 5.03 13.91
N ILE A 216 -5.03 5.70 13.83
CA ILE A 216 -4.84 6.90 13.02
C ILE A 216 -3.89 6.54 11.88
N PHE A 217 -4.37 6.67 10.65
CA PHE A 217 -3.60 6.33 9.46
C PHE A 217 -3.06 7.57 8.78
N PHE A 218 -1.78 7.53 8.37
CA PHE A 218 -1.09 8.56 7.59
C PHE A 218 -0.68 8.00 6.24
N GLY A 219 -1.03 8.69 5.14
CA GLY A 219 -0.67 8.27 3.80
C GLY A 219 -0.74 9.40 2.76
N ASP A 220 0.12 9.31 1.73
CA ASP A 220 0.25 10.35 0.69
C ASP A 220 -0.78 10.20 -0.44
N LYS A 221 -1.24 8.96 -0.71
CA LYS A 221 -2.14 8.64 -1.83
C LYS A 221 -3.59 8.40 -1.38
N GLY A 222 -4.07 9.22 -0.45
CA GLY A 222 -5.44 9.17 0.07
C GLY A 222 -6.52 9.78 -0.84
N TYR A 223 -6.26 10.00 -2.12
CA TYR A 223 -7.24 10.44 -3.13
C TYR A 223 -7.88 9.23 -3.83
N TYR A 224 -9.02 9.43 -4.47
CA TYR A 224 -9.72 8.36 -5.20
C TYR A 224 -8.81 7.74 -6.27
N GLY A 225 -8.61 6.42 -6.21
CA GLY A 225 -7.69 5.68 -7.07
C GLY A 225 -6.25 5.55 -6.53
N GLY A 226 -5.90 6.26 -5.46
CA GLY A 226 -4.63 6.05 -4.75
C GLY A 226 -4.67 4.80 -3.87
N ASN A 227 -3.51 4.19 -3.61
CA ASN A 227 -3.42 2.95 -2.84
C ASN A 227 -3.71 3.09 -1.33
N ASP A 228 -3.77 4.35 -0.82
CA ASP A 228 -4.17 4.66 0.55
C ASP A 228 -5.65 4.97 0.68
N TYR A 229 -6.35 5.18 -0.45
CA TYR A 229 -7.74 5.61 -0.41
C TYR A 229 -8.63 4.65 0.36
N GLN A 230 -8.49 3.36 0.11
CA GLN A 230 -9.33 2.33 0.71
C GLN A 230 -9.14 2.21 2.23
N ILE A 231 -7.90 2.32 2.72
CA ILE A 231 -7.63 2.25 4.15
C ILE A 231 -7.98 3.57 4.83
N ILE A 232 -7.67 4.71 4.22
CA ILE A 232 -7.93 6.03 4.82
C ILE A 232 -9.43 6.30 4.98
N THR A 233 -10.28 5.69 4.15
CA THR A 233 -11.74 5.80 4.18
C THR A 233 -12.43 4.64 4.88
N ASN A 234 -11.66 3.71 5.49
CA ASN A 234 -12.21 2.54 6.14
C ASN A 234 -12.83 2.89 7.51
N ASP A 235 -13.95 2.25 7.83
CA ASP A 235 -14.70 2.47 9.07
C ASP A 235 -13.96 2.02 10.35
N LYS A 236 -12.93 1.18 10.23
CA LYS A 236 -12.07 0.77 11.35
C LYS A 236 -10.99 1.80 11.69
N ILE A 237 -10.74 2.74 10.80
CA ILE A 237 -9.84 3.88 11.05
C ILE A 237 -10.58 4.96 11.82
N THR A 238 -9.97 5.45 12.89
CA THR A 238 -10.52 6.54 13.70
C THR A 238 -10.31 7.88 13.01
N LYS A 239 -9.10 8.11 12.49
CA LYS A 239 -8.73 9.31 11.76
C LYS A 239 -7.82 8.98 10.59
N GLY A 240 -8.21 9.36 9.38
CA GLY A 240 -7.40 9.23 8.17
C GLY A 240 -6.74 10.57 7.83
N ILE A 241 -5.41 10.61 7.84
CA ILE A 241 -4.62 11.83 7.62
C ILE A 241 -3.89 11.73 6.29
N LYS A 242 -4.23 12.64 5.36
CA LYS A 242 -3.51 12.77 4.09
C LYS A 242 -2.30 13.65 4.29
N VAL A 243 -1.15 13.17 3.87
CA VAL A 243 0.12 13.89 3.93
C VAL A 243 0.60 14.24 2.52
N LYS A 244 1.46 15.24 2.41
CA LYS A 244 2.04 15.68 1.13
C LYS A 244 3.43 15.10 0.89
N ASN A 245 4.20 14.92 1.95
CA ASN A 245 5.58 14.45 1.97
C ASN A 245 6.00 14.13 3.42
N PRO A 246 7.20 13.59 3.66
CA PRO A 246 7.67 13.26 5.00
C PRO A 246 7.74 14.45 5.96
N GLU A 247 8.04 15.64 5.48
CA GLU A 247 8.12 16.85 6.31
C GLU A 247 6.72 17.22 6.84
N ASP A 248 5.70 17.16 6.00
CA ASP A 248 4.29 17.36 6.39
C ASP A 248 3.83 16.29 7.39
N THR A 249 4.31 15.05 7.22
CA THR A 249 4.03 13.94 8.17
C THR A 249 4.53 14.27 9.57
N ILE A 250 5.75 14.80 9.71
CA ILE A 250 6.32 15.19 11.01
C ILE A 250 5.44 16.22 11.71
N GLU A 251 5.00 17.26 10.99
CA GLU A 251 4.14 18.29 11.55
C GLU A 251 2.79 17.71 12.03
N LEU A 252 2.20 16.83 11.22
CA LEU A 252 0.92 16.20 11.52
C LEU A 252 1.01 15.17 12.65
N ILE A 253 2.14 14.46 12.81
CA ILE A 253 2.42 13.62 13.98
C ILE A 253 2.38 14.47 15.27
N HIS A 254 3.10 15.61 15.30
CA HIS A 254 3.12 16.47 16.46
C HIS A 254 1.72 16.97 16.86
N LYS A 255 0.94 17.46 15.89
CA LYS A 255 -0.46 17.89 16.11
C LYS A 255 -1.33 16.75 16.63
N THR A 256 -1.15 15.54 16.07
CA THR A 256 -1.92 14.38 16.49
C THR A 256 -1.59 13.93 17.91
N ILE A 257 -0.32 13.98 18.30
CA ILE A 257 0.09 13.70 19.70
C ILE A 257 -0.54 14.71 20.66
N GLU A 258 -0.53 16.00 20.33
CA GLU A 258 -1.20 17.03 21.14
C GLU A 258 -2.69 16.75 21.29
N GLU A 259 -3.39 16.38 20.21
CA GLU A 259 -4.79 15.98 20.27
C GLU A 259 -5.03 14.78 21.20
N ILE A 260 -4.20 13.73 21.09
CA ILE A 260 -4.28 12.52 21.93
C ILE A 260 -4.07 12.86 23.40
N MET A 261 -3.08 13.69 23.71
CA MET A 261 -2.75 14.07 25.09
C MET A 261 -3.78 14.98 25.74
N ASN A 262 -4.59 15.68 24.94
CA ASN A 262 -5.66 16.56 25.42
C ASN A 262 -7.02 15.83 25.60
N ILE A 263 -7.11 14.52 25.37
CA ILE A 263 -8.34 13.74 25.61
C ILE A 263 -8.57 13.65 27.13
N LYS A 264 -9.68 14.23 27.57
CA LYS A 264 -10.08 14.24 28.99
C LYS A 264 -10.68 12.89 29.46
#